data_f1bd8ee3a8082d0a8a7e2ec8e796d9cc
#
_entry.id   f1bd8ee3a8082d0a8a7e2ec8e796d9cc
#
_cell.length_a   1.000
_cell.length_b   1.000
_cell.length_c   1.000
_cell.angle_alpha   90.00
_cell.angle_beta   90.00
_cell.angle_gamma   90.00
#
_symmetry.space_group_name_H-M   'P 1'
#
loop_
_entity.id
_entity.type
_entity.pdbx_description
1 polymer ?
#
loop_
_entity_poly.entity_id
_entity_poly.type
_entity_poly.pdbx_seq_one_letter_code
_entity_poly.pdbx_strand_id
1 'polypeptide(L)'
;MNIRYSVFLGNVGGCFDRYCPGYSRDFSTEELFRRAASVPDISAVDLVMTEGLKADIPVVRRMLSETGLSVASVAVDTFANPVFQKGSFSSTDKAVRGKAISDARDVIDFAVSVGCKTVTLWPGQDGYD
;
A
#
# COMPACT_ATOMS: atom_id res chain seq x y z
N MET A 1 -28.88 1.14 1.99
CA MET A 1 -27.46 1.60 2.00
C MET A 1 -26.62 0.37 1.69
N ASN A 2 -25.83 0.38 0.62
CA ASN A 2 -25.03 -0.79 0.24
C ASN A 2 -23.61 -0.58 0.81
N ILE A 3 -23.29 -1.25 1.92
CA ILE A 3 -21.98 -1.20 2.56
C ILE A 3 -21.06 -2.17 1.81
N ARG A 4 -19.86 -1.70 1.47
CA ARG A 4 -18.81 -2.51 0.86
C ARG A 4 -17.63 -2.57 1.83
N TYR A 5 -16.98 -3.73 1.89
CA TYR A 5 -15.85 -3.94 2.78
C TYR A 5 -14.57 -4.07 1.95
N SER A 6 -13.50 -3.46 2.45
CA SER A 6 -12.15 -3.65 1.94
C SER A 6 -11.25 -4.24 3.03
N VAL A 7 -10.15 -4.84 2.60
CA VAL A 7 -9.11 -5.31 3.49
C VAL A 7 -7.77 -4.73 3.05
N PHE A 8 -6.96 -4.35 4.02
CA PHE A 8 -5.58 -3.97 3.79
C PHE A 8 -4.80 -5.20 3.31
N LEU A 9 -4.25 -5.15 2.09
CA LEU A 9 -3.68 -6.34 1.43
C LEU A 9 -2.58 -7.01 2.26
N GLY A 10 -1.74 -6.23 2.93
CA GLY A 10 -0.71 -6.75 3.83
C GLY A 10 -1.25 -7.54 5.02
N ASN A 11 -2.45 -7.21 5.50
CA ASN A 11 -3.03 -7.84 6.69
C ASN A 11 -3.54 -9.27 6.43
N VAL A 12 -3.73 -9.68 5.19
CA VAL A 12 -4.08 -11.08 4.86
C VAL A 12 -2.85 -11.99 4.70
N GLY A 13 -1.69 -11.45 4.91
CA GLY A 13 -0.39 -12.12 4.80
C GLY A 13 0.33 -12.27 6.12
N GLY A 14 1.62 -12.25 6.04
CA GLY A 14 2.53 -12.44 7.16
C GLY A 14 2.79 -11.20 8.00
N CYS A 15 1.87 -10.27 8.10
CA CYS A 15 1.99 -8.99 8.81
C CYS A 15 3.35 -8.73 9.45
N PHE A 16 3.93 -7.62 9.20
CA PHE A 16 5.13 -7.15 9.91
C PHE A 16 4.85 -5.79 10.55
N ASP A 17 5.52 -5.50 11.60
CA ASP A 17 5.52 -4.18 12.23
C ASP A 17 6.94 -3.80 12.69
N ARG A 18 7.05 -2.65 13.34
CA ARG A 18 8.34 -2.17 13.85
C ARG A 18 8.98 -3.06 14.94
N TYR A 19 8.24 -3.99 15.49
CA TYR A 19 8.69 -4.88 16.57
C TYR A 19 8.95 -6.29 16.09
N CYS A 20 8.29 -6.70 15.02
CA CYS A 20 8.39 -8.04 14.47
C CYS A 20 8.56 -7.99 12.94
N PRO A 21 9.63 -8.56 12.38
CA PRO A 21 9.86 -8.57 10.93
C PRO A 21 8.88 -9.44 10.16
N GLY A 22 8.10 -10.26 10.85
CA GLY A 22 7.05 -11.09 10.26
C GLY A 22 6.51 -12.11 11.25
N TYR A 23 5.20 -12.31 11.23
CA TYR A 23 4.49 -13.29 12.07
C TYR A 23 4.34 -14.64 11.37
N SER A 24 4.63 -14.71 10.09
CA SER A 24 4.62 -15.93 9.29
C SER A 24 5.60 -15.81 8.11
N ARG A 25 5.58 -16.80 7.20
CA ARG A 25 6.34 -16.72 5.95
C ARG A 25 5.90 -15.53 5.09
N ASP A 26 6.77 -15.09 4.22
CA ASP A 26 6.41 -14.13 3.18
C ASP A 26 5.39 -14.74 2.19
N PHE A 27 4.51 -13.90 1.72
CA PHE A 27 3.52 -14.22 0.70
C PHE A 27 3.78 -13.38 -0.54
N SER A 28 3.67 -13.98 -1.71
CA SER A 28 3.70 -13.24 -2.96
C SER A 28 2.47 -12.33 -3.11
N THR A 29 2.57 -11.30 -3.92
CA THR A 29 1.44 -10.43 -4.25
C THR A 29 0.23 -11.22 -4.76
N GLU A 30 0.45 -12.24 -5.59
CA GLU A 30 -0.61 -13.13 -6.08
C GLU A 30 -1.30 -13.91 -4.95
N GLU A 31 -0.52 -14.48 -4.02
CA GLU A 31 -1.08 -15.20 -2.86
C GLU A 31 -1.90 -14.27 -1.97
N LEU A 32 -1.44 -13.03 -1.73
CA LEU A 32 -2.18 -12.05 -0.94
C LEU A 32 -3.54 -11.71 -1.58
N PHE A 33 -3.58 -11.49 -2.89
CA PHE A 33 -4.83 -11.23 -3.61
C PHE A 33 -5.79 -12.42 -3.54
N ARG A 34 -5.30 -13.66 -3.73
CA ARG A 34 -6.13 -14.86 -3.61
C ARG A 34 -6.70 -15.03 -2.20
N ARG A 35 -5.90 -14.74 -1.18
CA ARG A 35 -6.35 -14.76 0.21
C ARG A 35 -7.40 -13.69 0.48
N ALA A 36 -7.18 -12.45 0.04
CA ALA A 36 -8.17 -11.38 0.17
C ALA A 36 -9.50 -11.76 -0.50
N ALA A 37 -9.44 -12.31 -1.71
CA ALA A 37 -10.62 -12.73 -2.46
C ALA A 37 -11.36 -13.93 -1.81
N SER A 38 -10.70 -14.71 -0.96
CA SER A 38 -11.32 -15.84 -0.25
C SER A 38 -12.09 -15.44 1.01
N VAL A 39 -11.95 -14.19 1.46
CA VAL A 39 -12.66 -13.69 2.64
C VAL A 39 -14.08 -13.29 2.24
N PRO A 40 -15.12 -13.86 2.86
CA PRO A 40 -16.50 -13.50 2.55
C PRO A 40 -16.75 -11.99 2.70
N ASP A 41 -17.59 -11.45 1.83
CA ASP A 41 -18.03 -10.05 1.82
C ASP A 41 -16.95 -9.00 1.49
N ILE A 42 -15.70 -9.38 1.35
CA ILE A 42 -14.65 -8.48 0.86
C ILE A 42 -14.82 -8.27 -0.64
N SER A 43 -14.90 -7.01 -1.05
CA SER A 43 -15.07 -6.61 -2.46
C SER A 43 -13.96 -5.67 -2.94
N ALA A 44 -13.06 -5.28 -2.06
CA ALA A 44 -11.97 -4.36 -2.38
C ALA A 44 -10.74 -4.62 -1.52
N VAL A 45 -9.61 -4.09 -1.97
CA VAL A 45 -8.36 -4.06 -1.22
C VAL A 45 -7.86 -2.63 -1.04
N ASP A 46 -7.18 -2.40 0.07
CA ASP A 46 -6.38 -1.21 0.32
C ASP A 46 -4.91 -1.57 0.12
N LEU A 47 -4.22 -0.79 -0.69
CA LEU A 47 -2.84 -1.04 -1.08
C LEU A 47 -1.89 -0.03 -0.45
N VAL A 48 -0.71 -0.46 -0.03
CA VAL A 48 0.43 0.43 0.24
C VAL A 48 1.46 0.25 -0.85
N MET A 49 1.86 1.34 -1.46
CA MET A 49 2.80 1.33 -2.58
C MET A 49 4.26 1.22 -2.08
N THR A 50 4.57 0.06 -1.51
CA THR A 50 5.96 -0.30 -1.18
C THR A 50 6.79 -0.50 -2.44
N GLU A 51 8.11 -0.50 -2.33
CA GLU A 51 8.99 -0.80 -3.47
C GLU A 51 8.72 -2.19 -4.06
N GLY A 52 8.39 -3.17 -3.19
CA GLY A 52 7.97 -4.51 -3.65
C GLY A 52 6.69 -4.47 -4.48
N LEU A 53 5.67 -3.74 -4.01
CA LEU A 53 4.41 -3.63 -4.76
C LEU A 53 4.58 -2.84 -6.06
N LYS A 54 5.45 -1.82 -6.08
CA LYS A 54 5.80 -1.11 -7.33
C LYS A 54 6.39 -2.04 -8.38
N ALA A 55 7.28 -2.95 -7.98
CA ALA A 55 7.86 -3.95 -8.88
C ALA A 55 6.78 -4.93 -9.41
N ASP A 56 5.73 -5.16 -8.63
CA ASP A 56 4.67 -6.13 -8.92
C ASP A 56 3.41 -5.51 -9.58
N ILE A 57 3.44 -4.26 -10.01
CA ILE A 57 2.27 -3.61 -10.65
C ILE A 57 1.60 -4.46 -11.74
N PRO A 58 2.33 -5.14 -12.63
CA PRO A 58 1.70 -6.03 -13.62
C PRO A 58 0.91 -7.18 -12.97
N VAL A 59 1.44 -7.74 -11.88
CA VAL A 59 0.78 -8.80 -11.09
C VAL A 59 -0.48 -8.24 -10.44
N VAL A 60 -0.39 -7.06 -9.81
CA VAL A 60 -1.55 -6.38 -9.19
C VAL A 60 -2.68 -6.22 -10.20
N ARG A 61 -2.39 -5.69 -11.39
CA ARG A 61 -3.42 -5.49 -12.44
C ARG A 61 -4.07 -6.80 -12.87
N ARG A 62 -3.26 -7.84 -13.08
CA ARG A 62 -3.76 -9.18 -13.41
C ARG A 62 -4.67 -9.70 -12.30
N MET A 63 -4.23 -9.63 -11.04
CA MET A 63 -4.98 -10.13 -9.91
C MET A 63 -6.29 -9.39 -9.67
N LEU A 64 -6.33 -8.08 -9.86
CA LEU A 64 -7.59 -7.31 -9.83
C LEU A 64 -8.58 -7.83 -10.88
N SER A 65 -8.09 -8.11 -12.09
CA SER A 65 -8.93 -8.68 -13.15
C SER A 65 -9.43 -10.10 -12.86
N GLU A 66 -8.54 -10.96 -12.32
CA GLU A 66 -8.87 -12.37 -12.05
C GLU A 66 -9.79 -12.54 -10.83
N THR A 67 -9.60 -11.73 -9.78
CA THR A 67 -10.36 -11.85 -8.53
C THR A 67 -11.63 -11.03 -8.51
N GLY A 68 -11.76 -10.04 -9.39
CA GLY A 68 -12.88 -9.10 -9.38
C GLY A 68 -12.85 -8.08 -8.23
N LEU A 69 -11.78 -8.09 -7.42
CA LEU A 69 -11.60 -7.09 -6.37
C LEU A 69 -11.32 -5.71 -6.97
N SER A 70 -11.89 -4.68 -6.36
CA SER A 70 -11.56 -3.29 -6.67
C SER A 70 -10.50 -2.74 -5.72
N VAL A 71 -9.89 -1.60 -6.04
CA VAL A 71 -9.00 -0.89 -5.13
C VAL A 71 -9.79 0.20 -4.42
N ALA A 72 -9.88 0.12 -3.09
CA ALA A 72 -10.60 1.10 -2.27
C ALA A 72 -9.73 2.33 -2.00
N SER A 73 -8.47 2.12 -1.68
CA SER A 73 -7.48 3.18 -1.51
C SER A 73 -6.07 2.72 -1.88
N VAL A 74 -5.20 3.68 -2.20
CA VAL A 74 -3.76 3.45 -2.35
C VAL A 74 -3.02 4.42 -1.44
N ALA A 75 -2.17 3.89 -0.57
CA ALA A 75 -1.37 4.67 0.35
C ALA A 75 0.08 4.83 -0.15
N VAL A 76 0.64 6.01 0.11
CA VAL A 76 2.07 6.26 -0.07
C VAL A 76 2.83 5.59 1.07
N ASP A 77 3.88 4.83 0.75
CA ASP A 77 4.74 4.21 1.77
C ASP A 77 5.74 5.22 2.33
N THR A 78 5.28 5.98 3.31
CA THR A 78 6.14 6.88 4.11
C THR A 78 6.41 6.32 5.51
N PHE A 79 5.98 5.08 5.77
CA PHE A 79 6.11 4.44 7.08
C PHE A 79 7.20 3.36 7.11
N ALA A 80 7.21 2.45 6.14
CA ALA A 80 8.14 1.31 6.14
C ALA A 80 9.49 1.64 5.49
N ASN A 81 9.55 2.61 4.58
CA ASN A 81 10.77 2.95 3.88
C ASN A 81 11.75 3.69 4.81
N PRO A 82 12.95 3.14 5.07
CA PRO A 82 13.93 3.72 6.00
C PRO A 82 14.38 5.15 5.66
N VAL A 83 14.25 5.58 4.41
CA VAL A 83 14.58 6.96 4.01
C VAL A 83 13.73 7.99 4.75
N PHE A 84 12.53 7.60 5.19
CA PHE A 84 11.59 8.46 5.90
C PHE A 84 11.64 8.34 7.42
N GLN A 85 12.66 7.67 7.98
CA GLN A 85 12.77 7.46 9.43
C GLN A 85 12.82 8.74 10.28
N LYS A 86 13.19 9.87 9.68
CA LYS A 86 13.25 11.20 10.32
C LYS A 86 12.23 12.18 9.71
N GLY A 87 11.07 11.68 9.30
CA GLY A 87 10.04 12.45 8.62
C GLY A 87 10.05 12.25 7.11
N SER A 88 8.95 12.53 6.48
CA SER A 88 8.74 12.43 5.04
C SER A 88 8.50 13.80 4.41
N PHE A 89 7.25 14.22 4.30
CA PHE A 89 6.88 15.54 3.77
C PHE A 89 7.33 16.71 4.66
N SER A 90 7.48 16.48 5.97
CA SER A 90 7.95 17.44 6.97
C SER A 90 9.46 17.37 7.25
N SER A 91 10.19 16.45 6.59
CA SER A 91 11.64 16.32 6.79
C SER A 91 12.37 17.64 6.55
N THR A 92 13.38 17.93 7.36
CA THR A 92 14.28 19.09 7.16
C THR A 92 15.17 18.90 5.92
N ASP A 93 15.41 17.64 5.51
CA ASP A 93 16.16 17.31 4.29
C ASP A 93 15.28 17.51 3.04
N LYS A 94 15.72 18.42 2.15
CA LYS A 94 15.05 18.72 0.89
C LYS A 94 14.95 17.50 -0.05
N ALA A 95 15.97 16.65 -0.06
CA ALA A 95 15.98 15.47 -0.92
C ALA A 95 14.91 14.44 -0.45
N VAL A 96 14.80 14.24 0.86
CA VAL A 96 13.77 13.38 1.46
C VAL A 96 12.36 13.90 1.17
N ARG A 97 12.12 15.21 1.33
CA ARG A 97 10.82 15.80 0.94
C ARG A 97 10.53 15.62 -0.54
N GLY A 98 11.55 15.83 -1.39
CA GLY A 98 11.44 15.63 -2.84
C GLY A 98 11.06 14.20 -3.20
N LYS A 99 11.66 13.21 -2.53
CA LYS A 99 11.29 11.80 -2.72
C LYS A 99 9.85 11.54 -2.28
N ALA A 100 9.44 12.03 -1.12
CA ALA A 100 8.06 11.84 -0.64
C ALA A 100 7.02 12.41 -1.62
N ILE A 101 7.29 13.59 -2.19
CA ILE A 101 6.44 14.20 -3.22
C ILE A 101 6.43 13.39 -4.51
N SER A 102 7.58 12.88 -4.94
CA SER A 102 7.67 12.02 -6.13
C SER A 102 6.89 10.73 -5.94
N ASP A 103 7.09 10.06 -4.81
CA ASP A 103 6.38 8.82 -4.48
C ASP A 103 4.85 9.04 -4.43
N ALA A 104 4.41 10.19 -3.87
CA ALA A 104 2.99 10.52 -3.85
C ALA A 104 2.40 10.72 -5.26
N ARG A 105 3.15 11.32 -6.20
CA ARG A 105 2.72 11.44 -7.59
C ARG A 105 2.61 10.09 -8.28
N ASP A 106 3.60 9.22 -8.11
CA ASP A 106 3.57 7.86 -8.65
C ASP A 106 2.34 7.07 -8.14
N VAL A 107 2.00 7.24 -6.85
CA VAL A 107 0.81 6.63 -6.24
C VAL A 107 -0.48 7.18 -6.84
N ILE A 108 -0.57 8.49 -7.10
CA ILE A 108 -1.72 9.10 -7.75
C ILE A 108 -1.90 8.54 -9.16
N ASP A 109 -0.83 8.47 -9.94
CA ASP A 109 -0.87 7.96 -11.31
C ASP A 109 -1.28 6.48 -11.34
N PHE A 110 -0.76 5.68 -10.41
CA PHE A 110 -1.18 4.29 -10.26
C PHE A 110 -2.66 4.19 -9.86
N ALA A 111 -3.12 4.95 -8.87
CA ALA A 111 -4.51 4.96 -8.41
C ALA A 111 -5.47 5.27 -9.57
N VAL A 112 -5.18 6.30 -10.36
CA VAL A 112 -5.94 6.64 -11.57
C VAL A 112 -5.99 5.45 -12.52
N SER A 113 -4.86 4.79 -12.74
CA SER A 113 -4.74 3.69 -13.71
C SER A 113 -5.51 2.42 -13.33
N VAL A 114 -5.88 2.26 -12.04
CA VAL A 114 -6.71 1.15 -11.54
C VAL A 114 -8.12 1.58 -11.16
N GLY A 115 -8.51 2.81 -11.51
CA GLY A 115 -9.84 3.36 -11.23
C GLY A 115 -10.10 3.68 -9.76
N CYS A 116 -9.05 3.75 -8.93
CA CYS A 116 -9.15 4.13 -7.53
C CYS A 116 -9.25 5.65 -7.40
N LYS A 117 -10.19 6.12 -6.55
CA LYS A 117 -10.44 7.55 -6.34
C LYS A 117 -9.87 8.08 -5.03
N THR A 118 -9.26 7.23 -4.22
CA THR A 118 -8.78 7.57 -2.88
C THR A 118 -7.27 7.31 -2.80
N VAL A 119 -6.50 8.35 -2.52
CA VAL A 119 -5.09 8.24 -2.17
C VAL A 119 -4.92 8.63 -0.71
N THR A 120 -4.25 7.79 0.05
CA THR A 120 -3.98 8.01 1.47
C THR A 120 -2.54 8.48 1.65
N LEU A 121 -2.39 9.61 2.30
CA LEU A 121 -1.10 10.12 2.76
C LEU A 121 -1.03 9.89 4.27
N TRP A 122 -0.22 8.93 4.66
CA TRP A 122 0.10 8.73 6.06
C TRP A 122 1.50 9.30 6.30
N PRO A 123 1.65 10.38 7.09
CA PRO A 123 2.94 11.05 7.22
C PRO A 123 4.03 10.17 7.84
N GLY A 124 3.65 9.01 8.40
CA GLY A 124 4.61 8.12 9.05
C GLY A 124 5.01 8.62 10.42
N GLN A 125 6.28 8.57 10.71
CA GLN A 125 6.82 9.16 11.94
C GLN A 125 7.00 10.65 11.74
N ASP A 126 6.50 11.43 12.68
CA ASP A 126 6.86 12.84 12.76
C ASP A 126 8.36 12.93 13.04
N GLY A 127 9.00 13.91 12.42
CA GLY A 127 10.43 14.11 12.60
C GLY A 127 10.77 14.27 14.08
N TYR A 128 11.83 13.62 14.49
CA TYR A 128 12.46 13.88 15.79
C TYR A 128 13.58 14.88 15.57
N ASP A 129 13.58 15.92 16.37
CA ASP A 129 14.70 16.82 16.52
C ASP A 129 15.85 16.14 17.27
#